data_8b08558341ae4ff0085113a737770fe5
#
_entry.id   8b08558341ae4ff0085113a737770fe5
#
_cell.length_a   1.000
_cell.length_b   1.000
_cell.length_c   1.000
_cell.angle_alpha   90.00
_cell.angle_beta   90.00
_cell.angle_gamma   90.00
#
_symmetry.space_group_name_H-M   'P 1'
#
loop_
_entity.id
_entity.type
_entity.pdbx_description
1 polymer ?
#
loop_
_entity_poly.entity_id
_entity_poly.type
_entity_poly.pdbx_seq_one_letter_code
_entity_poly.pdbx_strand_id
1 'polypeptide(L)'
;MKLGCIADDFTGATDLANNLVRSGMRVMQTFGVPSAPLSSDVDAVVVALKSRTIPAAEAIAQSLAALQWLQAQGAEQIYFKYCSTFDSTPEGN
;
A
#
# COMPACT_ATOMS: atom_id res chain seq x y z
N MET A 1 13.18 -2.43 5.50
CA MET A 1 12.31 -2.43 4.30
C MET A 1 12.59 -1.17 3.49
N LYS A 2 12.75 -1.32 2.19
CA LYS A 2 13.05 -0.17 1.34
C LYS A 2 11.78 0.56 0.90
N LEU A 3 10.73 -0.17 0.56
CA LEU A 3 9.56 0.40 -0.07
C LEU A 3 8.29 -0.08 0.60
N GLY A 4 7.44 0.87 1.01
CA GLY A 4 6.10 0.58 1.46
C GLY A 4 5.10 1.09 0.42
N CYS A 5 4.14 0.27 0.05
CA CYS A 5 3.15 0.63 -0.95
C CYS A 5 1.75 0.53 -0.36
N ILE A 6 0.90 1.47 -0.74
CA ILE A 6 -0.50 1.47 -0.33
C ILE A 6 -1.32 1.52 -1.61
N ALA A 7 -2.17 0.52 -1.83
CA ALA A 7 -3.02 0.44 -3.01
C ALA A 7 -4.48 0.50 -2.60
N ASP A 8 -5.28 1.21 -3.37
CA ASP A 8 -6.69 1.45 -3.04
C ASP A 8 -7.62 0.34 -3.51
N ASP A 9 -7.10 -0.68 -4.19
CA ASP A 9 -7.85 -1.88 -4.49
C ASP A 9 -6.93 -3.09 -4.56
N PHE A 10 -7.53 -4.29 -4.51
CA PHE A 10 -6.77 -5.53 -4.45
C PHE A 10 -6.11 -5.88 -5.78
N THR A 11 -6.77 -5.57 -6.89
CA THR A 11 -6.20 -5.84 -8.21
C THR A 11 -4.95 -5.00 -8.46
N GLY A 12 -5.03 -3.70 -8.16
CA GLY A 12 -3.88 -2.82 -8.28
C GLY A 12 -2.74 -3.23 -7.38
N ALA A 13 -3.06 -3.68 -6.16
CA ALA A 13 -2.05 -4.14 -5.23
C ALA A 13 -1.32 -5.38 -5.77
N THR A 14 -2.07 -6.33 -6.32
CA THR A 14 -1.48 -7.55 -6.87
C THR A 14 -0.59 -7.25 -8.09
N ASP A 15 -1.05 -6.37 -8.97
CA ASP A 15 -0.25 -5.96 -10.13
C ASP A 15 1.05 -5.31 -9.69
N LEU A 16 0.98 -4.43 -8.71
CA LEU A 16 2.17 -3.75 -8.18
C LEU A 16 3.12 -4.75 -7.53
N ALA A 17 2.60 -5.65 -6.71
CA ALA A 17 3.43 -6.65 -6.06
C ALA A 17 4.15 -7.53 -7.09
N ASN A 18 3.45 -7.95 -8.15
CA ASN A 18 4.05 -8.75 -9.20
C ASN A 18 5.16 -8.00 -9.92
N ASN A 19 4.97 -6.71 -10.20
CA ASN A 19 6.01 -5.90 -10.83
C ASN A 19 7.25 -5.78 -9.96
N LEU A 20 7.06 -5.62 -8.66
CA LEU A 20 8.18 -5.53 -7.73
C LEU A 20 8.95 -6.85 -7.64
N VAL A 21 8.23 -7.98 -7.63
CA VAL A 21 8.87 -9.29 -7.65
C VAL A 21 9.71 -9.48 -8.91
N ARG A 22 9.19 -9.04 -10.05
CA ARG A 22 9.95 -9.10 -11.32
C ARG A 22 11.22 -8.27 -11.28
N SER A 23 11.23 -7.22 -10.46
CA SER A 23 12.42 -6.38 -10.27
C SER A 23 13.46 -7.02 -9.36
N GLY A 24 13.17 -8.19 -8.81
CA GLY A 24 14.09 -8.89 -7.92
C GLY A 24 13.89 -8.58 -6.45
N MET A 25 12.82 -7.88 -6.08
CA MET A 25 12.54 -7.56 -4.68
C MET A 25 11.79 -8.68 -3.99
N ARG A 26 12.05 -8.85 -2.70
CA ARG A 26 11.24 -9.74 -1.86
C ARG A 26 10.05 -8.91 -1.39
N VAL A 27 8.84 -9.36 -1.74
CA VAL A 27 7.62 -8.56 -1.54
C VAL A 27 6.64 -9.33 -0.67
N MET A 28 6.05 -8.63 0.30
CA MET A 28 4.92 -9.14 1.07
C MET A 28 3.69 -8.30 0.72
N GLN A 29 2.58 -8.95 0.45
CA GLN A 29 1.30 -8.28 0.21
C GLN A 29 0.38 -8.56 1.39
N THR A 30 -0.27 -7.51 1.90
CA THR A 30 -1.27 -7.65 2.97
C THR A 30 -2.62 -7.15 2.46
N PHE A 31 -3.68 -7.66 3.06
CA PHE A 31 -5.05 -7.22 2.78
C PHE A 31 -5.55 -6.49 4.01
N GLY A 32 -5.62 -5.17 3.91
CA GLY A 32 -5.89 -4.32 5.06
C GLY A 32 -4.62 -3.95 5.80
N VAL A 33 -4.75 -3.11 6.82
CA VAL A 33 -3.63 -2.66 7.62
C VAL A 33 -3.32 -3.73 8.67
N PRO A 34 -2.10 -4.28 8.67
CA PRO A 34 -1.76 -5.29 9.68
C PRO A 34 -1.77 -4.71 11.09
N SER A 35 -2.12 -5.54 12.04
CA SER A 35 -2.10 -5.15 13.46
C SER A 35 -0.83 -5.58 14.17
N ALA A 36 0.05 -6.30 13.49
CA ALA A 36 1.28 -6.82 14.07
C ALA A 36 2.48 -6.33 13.26
N PRO A 37 3.66 -6.23 13.86
CA PRO A 37 4.85 -5.87 13.10
C PRO A 37 5.24 -6.97 12.12
N LEU A 38 6.07 -6.59 11.14
CA LEU A 38 6.60 -7.56 10.19
C LEU A 38 7.45 -8.60 10.91
N SER A 39 7.23 -9.85 10.55
CA SER A 39 8.02 -10.96 11.08
C SER A 39 9.06 -11.44 10.09
N SER A 40 9.04 -10.93 8.88
CA SER A 40 9.96 -11.35 7.81
C SER A 40 10.76 -10.17 7.30
N ASP A 41 11.97 -10.47 6.82
CA ASP A 41 12.81 -9.47 6.21
C ASP A 41 12.47 -9.40 4.73
N VAL A 42 11.80 -8.34 4.31
CA VAL A 42 11.38 -8.13 2.92
C VAL A 42 11.87 -6.77 2.44
N ASP A 43 11.96 -6.64 1.12
CA ASP A 43 12.38 -5.38 0.49
C ASP A 43 11.22 -4.42 0.31
N ALA A 44 10.03 -4.95 0.13
CA ALA A 44 8.83 -4.14 -0.09
C ALA A 44 7.61 -4.80 0.53
N VAL A 45 6.67 -3.97 0.98
CA VAL A 45 5.37 -4.42 1.45
C VAL A 45 4.31 -3.65 0.69
N VAL A 46 3.31 -4.36 0.18
CA VAL A 46 2.15 -3.76 -0.49
C VAL A 46 0.94 -3.97 0.39
N VAL A 47 0.40 -2.88 0.93
CA VAL A 47 -0.82 -2.90 1.73
C VAL A 47 -1.99 -2.65 0.79
N ALA A 48 -2.84 -3.65 0.62
CA ALA A 48 -4.01 -3.57 -0.25
C ALA A 48 -5.20 -3.13 0.58
N LEU A 49 -5.79 -2.00 0.22
CA LEU A 49 -6.99 -1.47 0.85
C LEU A 49 -8.13 -1.52 -0.16
N LYS A 50 -9.35 -1.60 0.34
CA LYS A 50 -10.55 -1.50 -0.49
C LYS A 50 -11.14 -0.11 -0.38
N SER A 51 -10.29 0.89 -0.35
CA SER A 51 -10.69 2.24 0.04
C SER A 51 -11.52 2.97 -1.01
N ARG A 52 -11.44 2.57 -2.26
CA ARG A 52 -12.19 3.29 -3.29
C ARG A 52 -13.70 2.99 -3.26
N THR A 53 -14.12 1.95 -2.53
CA THR A 53 -15.54 1.57 -2.43
C THR A 53 -16.16 1.92 -1.09
N ILE A 54 -15.44 2.64 -0.24
CA ILE A 54 -15.91 3.04 1.08
C ILE A 54 -15.97 4.56 1.17
N PRO A 55 -16.68 5.12 2.17
CA PRO A 55 -16.74 6.57 2.33
C PRO A 55 -15.36 7.21 2.42
N ALA A 56 -15.24 8.42 1.92
CA ALA A 56 -13.96 9.11 1.85
C ALA A 56 -13.28 9.24 3.21
N ALA A 57 -14.04 9.50 4.27
CA ALA A 57 -13.45 9.63 5.60
C ALA A 57 -12.80 8.33 6.07
N GLU A 58 -13.43 7.19 5.79
CA GLU A 58 -12.85 5.89 6.12
C GLU A 58 -11.65 5.58 5.25
N ALA A 59 -11.71 5.95 3.96
CA ALA A 59 -10.59 5.75 3.05
C ALA A 59 -9.35 6.51 3.53
N ILE A 60 -9.54 7.75 3.95
CA ILE A 60 -8.45 8.56 4.49
C ILE A 60 -7.91 7.93 5.77
N ALA A 61 -8.77 7.50 6.67
CA ALA A 61 -8.34 6.89 7.92
C ALA A 61 -7.55 5.61 7.68
N GLN A 62 -7.99 4.76 6.75
CA GLN A 62 -7.26 3.55 6.42
C GLN A 62 -5.90 3.84 5.77
N SER A 63 -5.86 4.83 4.89
CA SER A 63 -4.61 5.22 4.24
C SER A 63 -3.61 5.75 5.25
N LEU A 64 -4.06 6.58 6.20
CA LEU A 64 -3.20 7.09 7.25
C LEU A 64 -2.70 5.97 8.16
N ALA A 65 -3.58 5.03 8.52
CA ALA A 65 -3.18 3.90 9.34
C ALA A 65 -2.13 3.03 8.62
N ALA A 66 -2.32 2.81 7.32
CA ALA A 66 -1.36 2.05 6.52
C ALA A 66 -0.02 2.77 6.47
N LEU A 67 -0.04 4.09 6.26
CA LEU A 67 1.17 4.90 6.23
C LEU A 67 1.91 4.80 7.56
N GLN A 68 1.21 4.96 8.66
CA GLN A 68 1.81 4.90 9.99
C GLN A 68 2.41 3.52 10.26
N TRP A 69 1.70 2.46 9.87
CA TRP A 69 2.22 1.11 10.05
C TRP A 69 3.49 0.89 9.25
N LEU A 70 3.50 1.32 7.98
CA LEU A 70 4.68 1.17 7.12
C LEU A 70 5.87 1.96 7.67
N GLN A 71 5.63 3.16 8.16
CA GLN A 71 6.69 3.96 8.77
C GLN A 71 7.25 3.28 10.02
N ALA A 72 6.37 2.68 10.82
CA ALA A 72 6.79 1.95 12.01
C ALA A 72 7.62 0.72 11.66
N GLN A 73 7.41 0.13 10.47
CA GLN A 73 8.19 -0.99 9.98
C GLN A 73 9.52 -0.56 9.33
N GLY A 74 9.78 0.74 9.26
CA GLY A 74 11.04 1.24 8.74
C GLY A 74 11.07 1.45 7.24
N ALA A 75 9.93 1.66 6.61
CA ALA A 75 9.89 1.94 5.17
C ALA A 75 10.63 3.22 4.86
N GLU A 76 11.56 3.16 3.92
CA GLU A 76 12.36 4.32 3.52
C GLU A 76 11.60 5.20 2.54
N GLN A 77 10.75 4.59 1.71
CA GLN A 77 9.91 5.30 0.74
C GLN A 77 8.50 4.75 0.80
N ILE A 78 7.53 5.62 0.54
CA ILE A 78 6.12 5.24 0.50
C ILE A 78 5.58 5.58 -0.88
N TYR A 79 4.88 4.63 -1.48
CA TYR A 79 4.27 4.79 -2.79
C TYR A 79 2.77 4.52 -2.68
N PHE A 80 1.97 5.41 -3.24
CA PHE A 80 0.52 5.24 -3.29
C PHE A 80 0.11 4.85 -4.70
N LYS A 81 -0.60 3.74 -4.83
CA LYS A 81 -1.14 3.28 -6.09
C LYS A 81 -2.65 3.46 -6.07
N TYR A 82 -3.13 4.38 -6.87
CA TYR A 82 -4.56 4.65 -6.97
C TYR A 82 -5.12 4.04 -8.25
N CYS A 83 -6.41 3.64 -8.20
CA CYS A 83 -7.09 3.11 -9.35
C CYS A 83 -7.20 4.16 -10.44
N SER A 84 -6.93 3.77 -11.68
CA SER A 84 -6.95 4.68 -12.81
C SER A 84 -8.35 5.13 -13.19
N THR A 85 -9.39 4.52 -12.61
CA THR A 85 -10.77 4.96 -12.85
C THR A 85 -11.13 6.22 -12.09
N PHE A 86 -10.33 6.62 -11.10
CA PHE A 86 -10.51 7.90 -10.45
C PHE A 86 -10.00 9.01 -11.36
N ASP A 87 -10.73 10.11 -11.38
CA ASP A 87 -10.18 11.31 -11.96
C ASP A 87 -9.08 11.81 -11.04
N SER A 88 -7.89 11.86 -11.55
CA SER A 88 -6.78 12.40 -10.79
C SER A 88 -6.97 13.89 -10.63
N THR A 89 -6.98 14.33 -9.40
CA THR A 89 -6.96 15.76 -9.10
C THR A 89 -5.61 16.08 -8.46
N PRO A 90 -5.16 17.32 -8.56
CA PRO A 90 -3.86 17.67 -7.98
C PRO A 90 -3.76 17.33 -6.50
N GLU A 91 -4.83 17.49 -5.75
CA GLU A 91 -4.82 17.17 -4.34
C GLU A 91 -5.02 15.69 -4.06
N GLY A 92 -5.39 14.91 -5.05
CA GLY A 92 -5.54 13.47 -4.93
C GLY A 92 -4.27 12.69 -5.17
N ASN A 93 -3.25 13.37 -5.57
CA ASN A 93 -1.99 12.69 -5.92
C ASN A 93 -0.84 13.19 -5.08
#